data_d3e92dcb1ed4c0d374958645421832c3
#
_entry.id   d3e92dcb1ed4c0d374958645421832c3
#
_cell.length_a   1.000
_cell.length_b   1.000
_cell.length_c   1.000
_cell.angle_alpha   90.00
_cell.angle_beta   90.00
_cell.angle_gamma   90.00
#
_symmetry.space_group_name_H-M   'P 1'
#
loop_
_entity.id
_entity.type
_entity.pdbx_description
1 polymer ?
#
loop_
_entity_poly.entity_id
_entity_poly.type
_entity_poly.pdbx_seq_one_letter_code
_entity_poly.pdbx_strand_id
1 'polypeptide(L)'
;LLPSLFLSVGAEQQYVIDNADLMSSSEETALDEKAQALRQEYGMDVVILTVDSLGGKRPQEYADDYYDYNGYADDGLLFLLSMEERDWYISTKGNAIYALTDYGIQQVGESALPYLKNGDYYGAFDAFLGALPTYFSAYSDGSPIDGYADTSGDYYHGDQEEVVYYEQ
;
A
#
# COMPACT_ATOMS: atom_id res chain seq x y z
N LEU A 1 37.73 31.72 7.93
CA LEU A 1 36.89 31.19 6.88
C LEU A 1 36.51 29.77 7.28
N LEU A 2 35.29 29.59 7.80
CA LEU A 2 34.71 28.27 8.10
C LEU A 2 34.08 27.73 6.79
N PRO A 3 34.36 26.49 6.41
CA PRO A 3 33.68 25.91 5.27
C PRO A 3 32.21 25.68 5.64
N SER A 4 31.30 26.26 4.87
CA SER A 4 29.88 25.92 4.91
C SER A 4 29.72 24.47 4.49
N LEU A 5 29.42 23.58 5.42
CA LEU A 5 28.91 22.26 5.11
C LEU A 5 27.54 22.44 4.46
N PHE A 6 27.48 22.33 3.14
CA PHE A 6 26.25 22.06 2.45
C PHE A 6 25.87 20.60 2.78
N LEU A 7 25.01 20.42 3.78
CA LEU A 7 24.25 19.18 3.92
C LEU A 7 23.37 19.09 2.67
N SER A 8 23.75 18.23 1.74
CA SER A 8 22.85 17.79 0.69
C SER A 8 21.72 17.03 1.41
N VAL A 9 20.59 17.70 1.62
CA VAL A 9 19.35 17.05 1.97
C VAL A 9 18.98 16.28 0.70
N GLY A 10 19.29 14.97 0.66
CA GLY A 10 18.74 14.07 -0.34
C GLY A 10 17.21 14.19 -0.28
N ALA A 11 16.54 14.17 -1.43
CA ALA A 11 15.10 14.18 -1.46
C ALA A 11 14.58 13.05 -0.54
N GLU A 12 13.70 13.43 0.40
CA GLU A 12 13.09 12.48 1.31
C GLU A 12 12.25 11.49 0.51
N GLN A 13 12.34 10.19 0.86
CA GLN A 13 11.56 9.15 0.16
C GLN A 13 10.07 9.41 0.36
N GLN A 14 9.32 9.51 -0.73
CA GLN A 14 7.87 9.62 -0.70
C GLN A 14 7.23 8.23 -0.68
N TYR A 15 6.22 8.07 0.16
CA TYR A 15 5.45 6.84 0.32
C TYR A 15 4.04 6.97 -0.26
N VAL A 16 3.55 8.18 -0.50
CA VAL A 16 2.26 8.44 -1.12
C VAL A 16 2.47 9.10 -2.49
N ILE A 17 2.08 8.39 -3.53
CA ILE A 17 2.23 8.82 -4.92
C ILE A 17 0.84 8.82 -5.57
N ASP A 18 0.22 10.00 -5.60
CA ASP A 18 -1.13 10.18 -6.14
C ASP A 18 -1.09 10.66 -7.60
N ASN A 19 -0.75 9.74 -8.52
CA ASN A 19 -0.69 10.06 -9.94
C ASN A 19 -2.07 10.22 -10.59
N ALA A 20 -3.13 9.78 -9.94
CA ALA A 20 -4.50 9.93 -10.42
C ALA A 20 -5.19 11.20 -9.87
N ASP A 21 -4.47 12.02 -9.07
CA ASP A 21 -4.97 13.30 -8.52
C ASP A 21 -6.31 13.14 -7.76
N LEU A 22 -6.36 12.13 -6.88
CA LEU A 22 -7.57 11.76 -6.14
C LEU A 22 -7.66 12.47 -4.77
N MET A 23 -6.55 13.00 -4.29
CA MET A 23 -6.42 13.60 -2.97
C MET A 23 -5.84 15.01 -3.04
N SER A 24 -6.11 15.80 -2.03
CA SER A 24 -5.42 17.08 -1.85
C SER A 24 -4.00 16.88 -1.32
N SER A 25 -3.10 17.84 -1.58
CA SER A 25 -1.71 17.79 -1.08
C SER A 25 -1.62 17.69 0.45
N SER A 26 -2.62 18.20 1.19
CA SER A 26 -2.66 18.05 2.65
C SER A 26 -3.03 16.64 3.07
N GLU A 27 -3.89 15.95 2.33
CA GLU A 27 -4.25 14.55 2.56
C GLU A 27 -3.08 13.63 2.22
N GLU A 28 -2.42 13.86 1.08
CA GLU A 28 -1.20 13.12 0.71
C GLU A 28 -0.12 13.25 1.79
N THR A 29 0.13 14.48 2.27
CA THR A 29 1.12 14.73 3.35
C THR A 29 0.74 13.98 4.62
N ALA A 30 -0.53 14.02 5.05
CA ALA A 30 -0.97 13.34 6.25
C ALA A 30 -0.82 11.81 6.17
N LEU A 31 -1.08 11.22 5.01
CA LEU A 31 -0.87 9.78 4.77
C LEU A 31 0.62 9.44 4.71
N ASP A 32 1.43 10.28 4.06
CA ASP A 32 2.88 10.08 3.95
C ASP A 32 3.55 10.10 5.34
N GLU A 33 3.16 11.02 6.22
CA GLU A 33 3.62 11.06 7.61
C GLU A 33 3.27 9.76 8.38
N LYS A 34 2.09 9.19 8.15
CA LYS A 34 1.70 7.90 8.73
C LYS A 34 2.52 6.75 8.19
N ALA A 35 2.79 6.72 6.89
CA ALA A 35 3.64 5.71 6.26
C ALA A 35 5.08 5.79 6.80
N GLN A 36 5.62 7.00 6.96
CA GLN A 36 6.92 7.22 7.58
C GLN A 36 6.98 6.74 9.04
N ALA A 37 5.91 6.96 9.81
CA ALA A 37 5.81 6.47 11.18
C ALA A 37 5.83 4.93 11.25
N LEU A 38 5.11 4.25 10.34
CA LEU A 38 5.14 2.78 10.22
C LEU A 38 6.55 2.28 9.90
N ARG A 39 7.26 2.95 8.98
CA ARG A 39 8.64 2.62 8.68
C ARG A 39 9.55 2.77 9.90
N GLN A 40 9.43 3.87 10.63
CA GLN A 40 10.24 4.13 11.81
C GLN A 40 10.00 3.09 12.91
N GLU A 41 8.75 2.65 13.07
CA GLU A 41 8.36 1.72 14.13
C GLU A 41 8.65 0.26 13.77
N TYR A 42 8.37 -0.16 12.52
CA TYR A 42 8.40 -1.57 12.11
C TYR A 42 9.51 -1.90 11.10
N GLY A 43 10.19 -0.89 10.55
CA GLY A 43 11.25 -1.10 9.56
C GLY A 43 10.75 -1.51 8.18
N MET A 44 9.45 -1.38 7.91
CA MET A 44 8.81 -1.75 6.64
C MET A 44 8.35 -0.51 5.89
N ASP A 45 8.66 -0.43 4.61
CA ASP A 45 8.11 0.62 3.74
C ASP A 45 6.65 0.29 3.39
N VAL A 46 5.78 1.29 3.52
CA VAL A 46 4.38 1.18 3.11
C VAL A 46 4.10 2.25 2.08
N VAL A 47 3.82 1.82 0.84
CA VAL A 47 3.65 2.71 -0.30
C VAL A 47 2.19 2.72 -0.74
N ILE A 48 1.65 3.89 -1.03
CA ILE A 48 0.35 4.10 -1.66
C ILE A 48 0.61 4.68 -3.05
N LEU A 49 0.09 4.01 -4.06
CA LEU A 49 0.21 4.42 -5.45
C LEU A 49 -1.16 4.46 -6.12
N THR A 50 -1.57 5.62 -6.59
CA THR A 50 -2.73 5.75 -7.46
C THR A 50 -2.29 6.02 -8.89
N VAL A 51 -3.00 5.45 -9.85
CA VAL A 51 -2.74 5.64 -11.29
C VAL A 51 -4.05 5.77 -12.06
N ASP A 52 -4.02 6.50 -13.17
CA ASP A 52 -5.17 6.58 -14.07
C ASP A 52 -5.42 5.24 -14.77
N SER A 53 -4.34 4.56 -15.20
CA SER A 53 -4.41 3.30 -15.94
C SER A 53 -3.17 2.45 -15.73
N LEU A 54 -3.33 1.14 -15.82
CA LEU A 54 -2.23 0.17 -15.79
C LEU A 54 -1.53 0.03 -17.15
N GLY A 55 -2.06 0.66 -18.21
CA GLY A 55 -1.49 0.60 -19.55
C GLY A 55 -1.42 -0.82 -20.14
N GLY A 56 -2.36 -1.68 -19.77
CA GLY A 56 -2.43 -3.07 -20.21
C GLY A 56 -1.59 -4.06 -19.40
N LYS A 57 -0.88 -3.60 -18.36
CA LYS A 57 -0.21 -4.50 -17.41
C LYS A 57 -1.22 -5.09 -16.43
N ARG A 58 -0.88 -6.25 -15.87
CA ARG A 58 -1.63 -6.80 -14.73
C ARG A 58 -1.35 -5.96 -13.47
N PRO A 59 -2.32 -5.80 -12.56
CA PRO A 59 -2.13 -5.04 -11.32
C PRO A 59 -0.91 -5.51 -10.51
N GLN A 60 -0.72 -6.82 -10.37
CA GLN A 60 0.45 -7.40 -9.70
C GLN A 60 1.75 -6.94 -10.33
N GLU A 61 1.90 -7.13 -11.64
CA GLU A 61 3.12 -6.77 -12.36
C GLU A 61 3.42 -5.28 -12.25
N TYR A 62 2.39 -4.44 -12.30
CA TYR A 62 2.55 -2.99 -12.14
C TYR A 62 3.03 -2.62 -10.74
N ALA A 63 2.42 -3.19 -9.70
CA ALA A 63 2.76 -2.93 -8.32
C ALA A 63 4.17 -3.42 -7.95
N ASP A 64 4.51 -4.65 -8.35
CA ASP A 64 5.82 -5.25 -8.10
C ASP A 64 6.93 -4.46 -8.78
N ASP A 65 6.78 -4.14 -10.08
CA ASP A 65 7.74 -3.34 -10.83
C ASP A 65 7.92 -1.95 -10.20
N TYR A 66 6.81 -1.30 -9.81
CA TYR A 66 6.89 0.03 -9.21
C TYR A 66 7.68 0.01 -7.90
N TYR A 67 7.38 -0.94 -7.02
CA TYR A 67 8.08 -1.08 -5.75
C TYR A 67 9.57 -1.37 -5.95
N ASP A 68 9.91 -2.30 -6.86
CA ASP A 68 11.28 -2.74 -7.08
C ASP A 68 12.18 -1.67 -7.72
N TYR A 69 11.61 -0.82 -8.59
CA TYR A 69 12.39 0.14 -9.36
C TYR A 69 12.42 1.57 -8.78
N ASN A 70 11.71 1.84 -7.68
CA ASN A 70 11.65 3.18 -7.09
C ASN A 70 12.42 3.35 -5.76
N GLY A 71 13.31 2.41 -5.43
CA GLY A 71 14.29 2.57 -4.36
C GLY A 71 13.73 2.36 -2.94
N TYR A 72 12.59 1.68 -2.81
CA TYR A 72 12.02 1.29 -1.52
C TYR A 72 12.84 0.17 -0.87
N ALA A 73 12.66 -0.02 0.44
CA ALA A 73 13.36 -1.03 1.22
C ALA A 73 13.02 -2.46 0.76
N ASP A 74 13.91 -3.42 1.11
CA ASP A 74 13.68 -4.84 0.80
C ASP A 74 12.50 -5.43 1.58
N ASP A 75 12.08 -4.77 2.66
CA ASP A 75 10.94 -5.16 3.48
C ASP A 75 9.84 -4.10 3.34
N GLY A 76 8.68 -4.48 2.83
CA GLY A 76 7.57 -3.55 2.73
C GLY A 76 6.45 -4.02 1.81
N LEU A 77 5.54 -3.10 1.51
CA LEU A 77 4.37 -3.36 0.69
C LEU A 77 3.92 -2.11 -0.06
N LEU A 78 3.13 -2.33 -1.12
CA LEU A 78 2.54 -1.28 -1.92
C LEU A 78 1.05 -1.56 -2.14
N PHE A 79 0.21 -0.57 -1.84
CA PHE A 79 -1.20 -0.55 -2.24
C PHE A 79 -1.33 0.23 -3.54
N LEU A 80 -1.66 -0.47 -4.61
CA LEU A 80 -1.97 0.10 -5.93
C LEU A 80 -3.48 0.29 -6.08
N LEU A 81 -3.89 1.47 -6.56
CA LEU A 81 -5.25 1.74 -7.00
C LEU A 81 -5.22 2.25 -8.44
N SER A 82 -5.92 1.58 -9.35
CA SER A 82 -6.09 2.02 -10.74
C SER A 82 -7.52 2.47 -11.02
N MET A 83 -7.65 3.66 -11.60
CA MET A 83 -8.96 4.28 -11.80
C MET A 83 -9.65 3.80 -13.08
N GLU A 84 -8.94 3.55 -14.17
CA GLU A 84 -9.52 3.06 -15.42
C GLU A 84 -10.03 1.63 -15.26
N GLU A 85 -9.21 0.76 -14.66
CA GLU A 85 -9.57 -0.63 -14.42
C GLU A 85 -10.49 -0.79 -13.20
N ARG A 86 -10.60 0.26 -12.34
CA ARG A 86 -11.34 0.26 -11.08
C ARG A 86 -10.95 -0.91 -10.19
N ASP A 87 -9.64 -1.12 -10.10
CA ASP A 87 -9.03 -2.27 -9.45
C ASP A 87 -7.96 -1.83 -8.45
N TRP A 88 -7.70 -2.68 -7.47
CA TRP A 88 -6.64 -2.46 -6.51
C TRP A 88 -5.85 -3.74 -6.28
N TYR A 89 -4.60 -3.58 -5.86
CA TYR A 89 -3.71 -4.69 -5.56
C TYR A 89 -2.75 -4.31 -4.43
N ILE A 90 -2.47 -5.25 -3.52
CA ILE A 90 -1.44 -5.09 -2.50
C ILE A 90 -0.29 -6.05 -2.82
N SER A 91 0.86 -5.49 -3.18
CA SER A 91 2.13 -6.22 -3.33
C SER A 91 2.87 -6.21 -2.01
N THR A 92 3.50 -7.35 -1.65
CA THR A 92 4.33 -7.49 -0.45
C THR A 92 5.73 -7.99 -0.80
N LYS A 93 6.75 -7.51 -0.08
CA LYS A 93 8.15 -7.88 -0.29
C LYS A 93 8.86 -8.14 1.04
N GLY A 94 9.78 -9.10 1.04
CA GLY A 94 10.62 -9.40 2.21
C GLY A 94 9.80 -9.83 3.41
N ASN A 95 10.08 -9.24 4.57
CA ASN A 95 9.39 -9.57 5.82
C ASN A 95 7.90 -9.23 5.82
N ALA A 96 7.45 -8.31 4.97
CA ALA A 96 6.03 -7.99 4.84
C ALA A 96 5.19 -9.20 4.36
N ILE A 97 5.78 -10.13 3.60
CA ILE A 97 5.13 -11.39 3.17
C ILE A 97 4.72 -12.24 4.38
N TYR A 98 5.54 -12.24 5.43
CA TYR A 98 5.28 -13.01 6.65
C TYR A 98 4.42 -12.24 7.65
N ALA A 99 4.51 -10.92 7.65
CA ALA A 99 3.70 -10.06 8.51
C ALA A 99 2.25 -9.97 8.01
N LEU A 100 2.07 -9.92 6.69
CA LEU A 100 0.77 -9.93 6.01
C LEU A 100 0.66 -11.20 5.18
N THR A 101 0.14 -12.26 5.79
CA THR A 101 -0.30 -13.45 5.05
C THR A 101 -1.46 -13.10 4.11
N ASP A 102 -1.90 -14.01 3.26
CA ASP A 102 -3.07 -13.79 2.37
C ASP A 102 -4.29 -13.29 3.17
N TYR A 103 -4.50 -13.86 4.36
CA TYR A 103 -5.54 -13.40 5.28
C TYR A 103 -5.32 -11.93 5.69
N GLY A 104 -4.11 -11.56 6.08
CA GLY A 104 -3.78 -10.19 6.45
C GLY A 104 -3.99 -9.21 5.29
N ILE A 105 -3.54 -9.56 4.08
CA ILE A 105 -3.74 -8.76 2.86
C ILE A 105 -5.23 -8.52 2.63
N GLN A 106 -6.04 -9.58 2.71
CA GLN A 106 -7.49 -9.48 2.56
C GLN A 106 -8.07 -8.51 3.59
N GLN A 107 -7.74 -8.67 4.87
CA GLN A 107 -8.30 -7.86 5.95
C GLN A 107 -7.92 -6.37 5.83
N VAL A 108 -6.67 -6.05 5.52
CA VAL A 108 -6.26 -4.65 5.36
C VAL A 108 -6.83 -4.03 4.08
N GLY A 109 -6.97 -4.80 3.01
CA GLY A 109 -7.65 -4.36 1.79
C GLY A 109 -9.14 -4.10 2.03
N GLU A 110 -9.84 -5.03 2.70
CA GLU A 110 -11.26 -4.87 3.05
C GLU A 110 -11.52 -3.65 3.94
N SER A 111 -10.56 -3.21 4.76
CA SER A 111 -10.71 -2.02 5.57
C SER A 111 -10.86 -0.74 4.73
N ALA A 112 -10.28 -0.71 3.54
CA ALA A 112 -10.37 0.41 2.60
C ALA A 112 -11.65 0.41 1.76
N LEU A 113 -12.25 -0.75 1.50
CA LEU A 113 -13.34 -0.92 0.53
C LEU A 113 -14.57 -0.03 0.77
N PRO A 114 -15.09 0.15 2.01
CA PRO A 114 -16.25 1.00 2.23
C PRO A 114 -16.01 2.45 1.79
N TYR A 115 -14.80 2.92 1.97
CA TYR A 115 -14.37 4.27 1.60
C TYR A 115 -14.18 4.38 0.09
N LEU A 116 -13.50 3.42 -0.56
CA LEU A 116 -13.34 3.37 -2.01
C LEU A 116 -14.68 3.38 -2.75
N LYS A 117 -15.66 2.58 -2.26
CA LYS A 117 -17.02 2.55 -2.80
C LYS A 117 -17.73 3.90 -2.76
N ASN A 118 -17.39 4.74 -1.80
CA ASN A 118 -17.95 6.08 -1.64
C ASN A 118 -17.11 7.19 -2.27
N GLY A 119 -15.97 6.84 -2.91
CA GLY A 119 -15.06 7.84 -3.48
C GLY A 119 -14.26 8.62 -2.43
N ASP A 120 -14.20 8.14 -1.20
CA ASP A 120 -13.39 8.71 -0.13
C ASP A 120 -12.01 8.05 -0.13
N TYR A 121 -11.15 8.53 -1.01
CA TYR A 121 -9.81 7.94 -1.21
C TYR A 121 -8.90 8.17 -0.01
N TYR A 122 -8.95 9.36 0.60
CA TYR A 122 -8.21 9.62 1.83
C TYR A 122 -8.64 8.67 2.95
N GLY A 123 -9.94 8.55 3.20
CA GLY A 123 -10.49 7.64 4.19
C GLY A 123 -10.10 6.18 3.93
N ALA A 124 -10.06 5.75 2.67
CA ALA A 124 -9.65 4.41 2.27
C ALA A 124 -8.19 4.12 2.65
N PHE A 125 -7.27 5.00 2.29
CA PHE A 125 -5.86 4.81 2.60
C PHE A 125 -5.54 5.04 4.07
N ASP A 126 -6.27 5.91 4.75
CA ASP A 126 -6.17 6.11 6.19
C ASP A 126 -6.59 4.84 6.96
N ALA A 127 -7.68 4.21 6.57
CA ALA A 127 -8.15 2.95 7.15
C ALA A 127 -7.15 1.80 6.89
N PHE A 128 -6.62 1.71 5.67
CA PHE A 128 -5.59 0.76 5.30
C PHE A 128 -4.33 0.91 6.16
N LEU A 129 -3.74 2.11 6.24
CA LEU A 129 -2.57 2.38 7.07
C LEU A 129 -2.83 2.12 8.55
N GLY A 130 -4.03 2.46 9.03
CA GLY A 130 -4.46 2.24 10.42
C GLY A 130 -4.63 0.78 10.81
N ALA A 131 -4.86 -0.12 9.85
CA ALA A 131 -5.00 -1.55 10.09
C ALA A 131 -3.63 -2.28 10.20
N LEU A 132 -2.58 -1.77 9.55
CA LEU A 132 -1.28 -2.42 9.47
C LEU A 132 -0.57 -2.67 10.82
N PRO A 133 -0.61 -1.76 11.81
CA PRO A 133 0.07 -1.97 13.09
C PRO A 133 -0.32 -3.27 13.79
N THR A 134 -1.56 -3.71 13.67
CA THR A 134 -2.03 -4.97 14.26
C THR A 134 -1.23 -6.17 13.75
N TYR A 135 -0.98 -6.22 12.44
CA TYR A 135 -0.24 -7.31 11.80
C TYR A 135 1.27 -7.18 11.99
N PHE A 136 1.80 -5.97 11.88
CA PHE A 136 3.23 -5.72 12.06
C PHE A 136 3.68 -5.97 13.49
N SER A 137 2.89 -5.56 14.50
CA SER A 137 3.18 -5.86 15.90
C SER A 137 3.15 -7.36 16.17
N ALA A 138 2.12 -8.06 15.68
CA ALA A 138 2.01 -9.51 15.87
C ALA A 138 3.19 -10.26 15.23
N TYR A 139 3.63 -9.84 14.05
CA TYR A 139 4.82 -10.38 13.40
C TYR A 139 6.08 -10.12 14.24
N SER A 140 6.28 -8.89 14.72
CA SER A 140 7.42 -8.50 15.55
C SER A 140 7.47 -9.27 16.87
N ASP A 141 6.32 -9.62 17.41
CA ASP A 141 6.17 -10.44 18.63
C ASP A 141 6.36 -11.94 18.36
N GLY A 142 6.63 -12.34 17.12
CA GLY A 142 6.84 -13.74 16.74
C GLY A 142 5.56 -14.57 16.63
N SER A 143 4.40 -13.92 16.59
CA SER A 143 3.08 -14.56 16.48
C SER A 143 2.25 -13.91 15.38
N PRO A 144 2.67 -14.00 14.10
CA PRO A 144 1.96 -13.37 12.99
C PRO A 144 0.51 -13.86 12.95
N ILE A 145 -0.39 -12.91 12.63
CA ILE A 145 -1.82 -13.21 12.51
C ILE A 145 -2.04 -13.91 11.17
N ASP A 146 -2.56 -15.12 11.26
CA ASP A 146 -2.97 -15.91 10.12
C ASP A 146 -4.39 -16.43 10.31
N GLY A 147 -5.07 -16.71 9.23
CA GLY A 147 -6.44 -17.18 9.24
C GLY A 147 -6.82 -17.79 7.91
N TYR A 148 -8.08 -18.10 7.78
CA TYR A 148 -8.60 -18.55 6.50
C TYR A 148 -8.87 -17.30 5.64
N ALA A 149 -8.01 -17.05 4.66
CA ALA A 149 -8.34 -16.14 3.59
C ALA A 149 -9.50 -16.76 2.82
N ASP A 150 -10.61 -16.04 2.71
CA ASP A 150 -11.71 -16.48 1.85
C ASP A 150 -11.28 -16.31 0.39
N THR A 151 -10.72 -17.38 -0.17
CA THR A 151 -10.30 -17.40 -1.58
C THR A 151 -11.48 -17.49 -2.55
N SER A 152 -12.71 -17.63 -2.03
CA SER A 152 -13.95 -17.55 -2.80
C SER A 152 -14.52 -16.12 -2.86
N GLY A 153 -13.87 -15.15 -2.18
CA GLY A 153 -14.38 -13.81 -2.01
C GLY A 153 -14.17 -12.91 -3.21
N ASP A 154 -15.20 -12.16 -3.51
CA ASP A 154 -15.21 -11.08 -4.48
C ASP A 154 -14.23 -9.98 -4.05
N TYR A 155 -13.05 -9.94 -4.65
CA TYR A 155 -12.25 -8.72 -4.61
C TYR A 155 -13.00 -7.63 -5.37
N TYR A 156 -13.08 -6.46 -4.78
CA TYR A 156 -13.81 -5.34 -5.35
C TYR A 156 -13.24 -4.94 -6.71
N HIS A 157 -13.95 -5.29 -7.75
CA HIS A 157 -13.88 -4.63 -9.05
C HIS A 157 -15.05 -3.66 -9.10
N GLY A 158 -14.80 -2.36 -9.06
CA GLY A 158 -15.87 -1.35 -9.10
C GLY A 158 -16.97 -1.77 -10.03
N ASP A 159 -18.18 -1.52 -9.92
CA ASP A 159 -19.41 -1.80 -10.68
C ASP A 159 -19.41 -2.92 -11.77
N GLN A 160 -18.32 -3.68 -11.92
CA GLN A 160 -18.22 -4.85 -12.79
C GLN A 160 -18.17 -6.10 -11.93
N GLU A 161 -19.15 -6.97 -12.09
CA GLU A 161 -19.21 -8.30 -11.48
C GLU A 161 -18.19 -9.25 -12.13
N GLU A 162 -16.89 -9.08 -11.87
CA GLU A 162 -15.90 -10.05 -12.33
C GLU A 162 -14.92 -10.40 -11.20
N VAL A 163 -14.87 -11.69 -10.89
CA VAL A 163 -14.01 -12.27 -9.86
C VAL A 163 -12.62 -12.47 -10.44
N VAL A 164 -11.61 -11.81 -9.89
CA VAL A 164 -10.22 -12.06 -10.24
C VAL A 164 -9.56 -12.88 -9.14
N TYR A 165 -9.07 -14.06 -9.50
CA TYR A 165 -8.25 -14.89 -8.63
C TYR A 165 -6.80 -14.45 -8.77
N TYR A 166 -6.17 -14.09 -7.66
CA TYR A 166 -4.73 -13.90 -7.61
C TYR A 166 -4.06 -15.23 -7.31
N GLU A 167 -3.42 -15.85 -8.33
CA GLU A 167 -2.46 -16.92 -8.07
C GLU A 167 -1.11 -16.29 -7.68
N GLN A 168 -0.58 -16.74 -6.54
CA GLN A 168 0.75 -16.37 -6.06
C GLN A 168 1.85 -17.08 -6.81
#